data_62baadd6a3da3b7dc500dcdac7240e6d
#
_entry.id   62baadd6a3da3b7dc500dcdac7240e6d
#
_cell.length_a   1.000
_cell.length_b   1.000
_cell.length_c   1.000
_cell.angle_alpha   90.00
_cell.angle_beta   90.00
_cell.angle_gamma   90.00
#
_symmetry.space_group_name_H-M   'P 1'
#
loop_
_entity.id
_entity.type
_entity.pdbx_description
1 polymer ?
#
loop_
_entity_poly.entity_id
_entity_poly.type
_entity_poly.pdbx_seq_one_letter_code
_entity_poly.pdbx_strand_id
1 'polypeptide(L)'
;MQTKESKLWNKIKLLKLKGQIFRIESNTINGIPDVYWLINGRSIWIELKSNNIKNCNLSKWQFNWHLKHNTNGGRAFILCQRALLQSPFQILEVREPRTLNLLKSFKNLDEVFKFLAPWTTPHGCEKLCREPFIMKH
;
A
#
# COMPACT_ATOMS: atom_id res chain seq x y z
N MET A 1 -12.24 10.10 19.36
CA MET A 1 -12.96 9.18 18.45
C MET A 1 -12.01 8.67 17.39
N GLN A 2 -12.04 7.37 17.15
CA GLN A 2 -11.21 6.78 16.10
C GLN A 2 -11.82 6.96 14.73
N THR A 3 -11.00 7.34 13.75
CA THR A 3 -11.41 7.35 12.35
C THR A 3 -11.49 5.92 11.83
N LYS A 4 -12.13 5.75 10.67
CA LYS A 4 -12.19 4.45 10.01
C LYS A 4 -10.78 3.99 9.59
N GLU A 5 -9.94 4.92 9.15
CA GLU A 5 -8.55 4.60 8.78
C GLU A 5 -7.73 4.17 9.99
N SER A 6 -7.95 4.81 11.16
CA SER A 6 -7.29 4.39 12.40
C SER A 6 -7.70 2.99 12.82
N LYS A 7 -8.98 2.66 12.65
CA LYS A 7 -9.46 1.30 12.92
C LYS A 7 -8.81 0.29 11.99
N LEU A 8 -8.67 0.64 10.71
CA LEU A 8 -8.01 -0.21 9.74
C LEU A 8 -6.54 -0.42 10.12
N TRP A 9 -5.85 0.65 10.49
CA TRP A 9 -4.46 0.56 10.95
C TRP A 9 -4.32 -0.37 12.16
N ASN A 10 -5.25 -0.27 13.11
CA ASN A 10 -5.21 -1.14 14.29
C ASN A 10 -5.34 -2.62 13.92
N LYS A 11 -6.15 -2.95 12.91
CA LYS A 11 -6.25 -4.31 12.40
C LYS A 11 -4.94 -4.77 11.76
N ILE A 12 -4.28 -3.88 11.02
CA ILE A 12 -2.99 -4.20 10.39
C ILE A 12 -1.94 -4.53 11.43
N LYS A 13 -1.89 -3.76 12.52
CA LYS A 13 -0.92 -4.00 13.59
C LYS A 13 -1.07 -5.38 14.22
N LEU A 14 -2.30 -5.90 14.29
CA LEU A 14 -2.56 -7.21 14.86
C LEU A 14 -1.99 -8.35 14.03
N LEU A 15 -1.69 -8.11 12.76
CA LEU A 15 -1.11 -9.14 11.89
C LEU A 15 0.33 -9.46 12.23
N LYS A 16 1.02 -8.57 12.93
CA LYS A 16 2.42 -8.74 13.31
C LYS A 16 3.30 -9.07 12.11
N LEU A 17 3.23 -8.21 11.10
CA LEU A 17 3.93 -8.41 9.84
C LEU A 17 5.45 -8.39 10.02
N LYS A 18 6.13 -9.18 9.21
CA LYS A 18 7.60 -9.16 9.18
C LYS A 18 8.08 -7.85 8.59
N GLY A 19 9.37 -7.53 8.84
CA GLY A 19 9.95 -6.28 8.41
C GLY A 19 9.66 -5.17 9.39
N GLN A 20 9.75 -3.95 8.91
CA GLN A 20 9.52 -2.76 9.74
C GLN A 20 8.35 -1.99 9.14
N ILE A 21 7.27 -1.87 9.88
CA ILE A 21 6.09 -1.18 9.42
C ILE A 21 5.68 -0.12 10.45
N PHE A 22 5.35 1.08 10.00
CA PHE A 22 4.88 2.12 10.91
C PHE A 22 3.99 3.11 10.19
N ARG A 23 3.17 3.79 10.98
CA ARG A 23 2.27 4.80 10.49
C ARG A 23 2.97 6.15 10.47
N ILE A 24 2.73 6.90 9.39
CA ILE A 24 3.33 8.21 9.20
C ILE A 24 2.25 9.27 9.34
N GLU A 25 2.56 10.31 10.13
CA GLU A 25 1.70 11.46 10.25
C GLU A 25 2.52 12.68 9.87
N SER A 26 2.16 13.32 8.74
CA SER A 26 2.90 14.47 8.26
C SER A 26 1.94 15.63 8.04
N ASN A 27 2.30 16.78 8.63
CA ASN A 27 1.58 18.02 8.41
C ASN A 27 2.29 18.92 7.41
N THR A 28 3.44 18.49 6.88
CA THR A 28 4.26 19.32 6.01
C THR A 28 4.31 18.83 4.57
N ILE A 29 4.09 17.54 4.34
CA ILE A 29 4.13 16.98 2.99
C ILE A 29 2.71 16.58 2.60
N ASN A 30 2.16 17.27 1.60
CA ASN A 30 0.82 16.99 1.13
C ASN A 30 0.79 15.68 0.34
N GLY A 31 -0.15 14.81 0.67
CA GLY A 31 -0.39 13.60 -0.09
C GLY A 31 0.49 12.41 0.22
N ILE A 32 1.42 12.55 1.19
CA ILE A 32 2.26 11.42 1.59
C ILE A 32 1.38 10.30 2.17
N PRO A 33 1.63 9.02 1.80
CA PRO A 33 0.81 7.92 2.33
C PRO A 33 0.97 7.70 3.82
N ASP A 34 -0.03 7.02 4.41
CA ASP A 34 -0.13 6.83 5.86
C ASP A 34 0.84 5.82 6.42
N VAL A 35 1.25 4.83 5.63
CA VAL A 35 1.99 3.68 6.13
C VAL A 35 3.23 3.43 5.29
N TYR A 36 4.33 3.15 5.97
CA TYR A 36 5.59 2.77 5.36
C TYR A 36 5.96 1.37 5.83
N TRP A 37 6.31 0.49 4.90
CA TRP A 37 6.67 -0.89 5.19
C TRP A 37 7.99 -1.23 4.50
N LEU A 38 9.00 -1.55 5.31
CA LEU A 38 10.31 -1.98 4.82
C LEU A 38 10.45 -3.47 5.10
N ILE A 39 10.60 -4.25 4.04
CA ILE A 39 10.76 -5.70 4.14
C ILE A 39 11.67 -6.20 3.03
N ASN A 40 12.62 -7.08 3.38
CA ASN A 40 13.57 -7.68 2.43
C ASN A 40 14.33 -6.65 1.60
N GLY A 41 14.70 -5.53 2.22
CA GLY A 41 15.47 -4.47 1.56
C GLY A 41 14.66 -3.60 0.62
N ARG A 42 13.36 -3.80 0.54
CA ARG A 42 12.46 -3.01 -0.30
C ARG A 42 11.47 -2.24 0.55
N SER A 43 11.12 -1.06 0.10
CA SER A 43 10.15 -0.22 0.79
C SER A 43 8.89 -0.09 -0.02
N ILE A 44 7.77 -0.02 0.70
CA ILE A 44 6.45 0.09 0.10
C ILE A 44 5.64 1.09 0.92
N TRP A 45 4.90 1.95 0.23
CA TRP A 45 4.05 2.95 0.84
C TRP A 45 2.60 2.57 0.65
N ILE A 46 1.78 2.77 1.68
CA ILE A 46 0.37 2.40 1.62
C ILE A 46 -0.49 3.52 2.16
N GLU A 47 -1.42 3.99 1.33
CA GLU A 47 -2.44 4.93 1.77
C GLU A 47 -3.64 4.15 2.25
N LEU A 48 -4.12 4.44 3.47
CA LEU A 48 -5.27 3.75 4.04
C LEU A 48 -6.55 4.54 3.78
N LYS A 49 -7.54 3.87 3.22
CA LYS A 49 -8.86 4.45 3.00
C LYS A 49 -9.93 3.46 3.45
N SER A 50 -11.05 3.99 3.93
CA SER A 50 -12.18 3.17 4.34
C SER A 50 -13.45 3.90 3.98
N ASN A 51 -13.98 3.63 2.78
CA ASN A 51 -15.19 4.25 2.26
C ASN A 51 -15.65 3.50 1.01
N ASN A 52 -16.83 3.88 0.51
CA ASN A 52 -17.40 3.28 -0.69
C ASN A 52 -17.42 4.27 -1.86
N ILE A 53 -16.62 5.31 -1.79
CA ILE A 53 -16.53 6.34 -2.83
C ILE A 53 -15.68 5.81 -3.98
N LYS A 54 -16.10 6.05 -5.21
CA LYS A 54 -15.48 5.48 -6.41
C LYS A 54 -13.97 5.71 -6.47
N ASN A 55 -13.52 6.94 -6.20
CA ASN A 55 -12.09 7.26 -6.25
C ASN A 55 -11.41 7.11 -4.89
N CYS A 56 -11.99 6.33 -3.98
CA CYS A 56 -11.50 6.13 -2.62
C CYS A 56 -11.34 7.42 -1.84
N ASN A 57 -11.98 8.49 -2.28
CA ASN A 57 -11.87 9.82 -1.66
C ASN A 57 -10.42 10.33 -1.62
N LEU A 58 -9.64 9.99 -2.64
CA LEU A 58 -8.27 10.51 -2.73
C LEU A 58 -8.28 11.98 -3.12
N SER A 59 -7.46 12.77 -2.43
CA SER A 59 -7.25 14.16 -2.80
C SER A 59 -6.34 14.27 -4.02
N LYS A 60 -6.34 15.45 -4.66
CA LYS A 60 -5.43 15.68 -5.79
C LYS A 60 -3.97 15.54 -5.37
N TRP A 61 -3.64 15.90 -4.12
CA TRP A 61 -2.29 15.78 -3.59
C TRP A 61 -1.87 14.32 -3.46
N GLN A 62 -2.80 13.46 -3.03
CA GLN A 62 -2.55 12.02 -2.91
C GLN A 62 -2.36 11.39 -4.29
N PHE A 63 -3.23 11.73 -5.25
CA PHE A 63 -3.05 11.26 -6.64
C PHE A 63 -1.68 11.66 -7.18
N ASN A 64 -1.30 12.92 -7.00
CA ASN A 64 -0.03 13.42 -7.54
C ASN A 64 1.17 12.75 -6.87
N TRP A 65 1.13 12.59 -5.55
CA TRP A 65 2.23 11.96 -4.83
C TRP A 65 2.44 10.52 -5.31
N HIS A 66 1.35 9.75 -5.38
CA HIS A 66 1.41 8.36 -5.83
C HIS A 66 1.91 8.24 -7.25
N LEU A 67 1.39 9.09 -8.15
CA LEU A 67 1.81 9.09 -9.54
C LEU A 67 3.31 9.34 -9.67
N LYS A 68 3.78 10.39 -9.02
CA LYS A 68 5.19 10.78 -9.10
C LYS A 68 6.09 9.69 -8.54
N HIS A 69 5.71 9.12 -7.40
CA HIS A 69 6.49 8.07 -6.75
C HIS A 69 6.57 6.82 -7.63
N ASN A 70 5.42 6.37 -8.15
CA ASN A 70 5.35 5.14 -8.94
C ASN A 70 6.04 5.29 -10.30
N THR A 71 5.93 6.46 -10.95
CA THR A 71 6.59 6.66 -12.24
C THR A 71 8.10 6.81 -12.09
N ASN A 72 8.59 7.07 -10.89
CA ASN A 72 10.02 7.12 -10.61
C ASN A 72 10.55 5.81 -10.03
N GLY A 73 9.81 4.71 -10.18
CA GLY A 73 10.27 3.39 -9.79
C GLY A 73 9.94 2.98 -8.36
N GLY A 74 9.20 3.81 -7.64
CA GLY A 74 8.77 3.48 -6.30
C GLY A 74 7.55 2.56 -6.30
N ARG A 75 7.16 2.15 -5.09
CA ARG A 75 6.00 1.27 -4.90
C ARG A 75 5.07 1.88 -3.87
N ALA A 76 3.98 2.46 -4.35
CA ALA A 76 2.97 3.06 -3.50
C ALA A 76 1.59 2.54 -3.90
N PHE A 77 0.83 2.13 -2.89
CA PHE A 77 -0.48 1.52 -3.09
C PHE A 77 -1.53 2.18 -2.22
N ILE A 78 -2.78 2.01 -2.61
CA ILE A 78 -3.92 2.37 -1.78
C ILE A 78 -4.57 1.09 -1.31
N LEU A 79 -4.75 0.95 0.00
CA LEU A 79 -5.55 -0.11 0.59
C LEU A 79 -6.87 0.51 1.00
N CYS A 80 -7.93 0.16 0.29
CA CYS A 80 -9.25 0.71 0.55
C CYS A 80 -10.18 -0.38 1.08
N GLN A 81 -10.72 -0.18 2.28
CA GLN A 81 -11.72 -1.06 2.85
C GLN A 81 -13.11 -0.58 2.42
N ARG A 82 -13.78 -1.41 1.62
CA ARG A 82 -15.10 -1.12 1.09
C ARG A 82 -16.11 -2.06 1.72
N ALA A 83 -16.78 -1.58 2.77
CA ALA A 83 -17.63 -2.42 3.60
C ALA A 83 -18.79 -3.08 2.83
N LEU A 84 -19.21 -2.50 1.69
CA LEU A 84 -20.33 -3.03 0.93
C LEU A 84 -19.97 -4.20 0.01
N LEU A 85 -18.70 -4.51 -0.16
CA LEU A 85 -18.27 -5.57 -1.06
C LEU A 85 -18.05 -6.88 -0.31
N GLN A 86 -18.23 -8.00 -1.03
CA GLN A 86 -17.94 -9.34 -0.46
C GLN A 86 -16.46 -9.53 -0.19
N SER A 87 -15.62 -8.97 -1.05
CA SER A 87 -14.17 -8.91 -0.84
C SER A 87 -13.82 -7.46 -0.56
N PRO A 88 -13.92 -7.04 0.71
CA PRO A 88 -13.92 -5.61 1.03
C PRO A 88 -12.57 -4.92 0.95
N PHE A 89 -11.47 -5.66 0.92
CA PHE A 89 -10.16 -5.04 0.92
C PHE A 89 -9.61 -4.98 -0.49
N GLN A 90 -9.50 -3.77 -1.03
CA GLN A 90 -8.99 -3.57 -2.38
C GLN A 90 -7.61 -2.95 -2.34
N ILE A 91 -6.71 -3.45 -3.20
CA ILE A 91 -5.42 -2.84 -3.45
C ILE A 91 -5.47 -2.17 -4.81
N LEU A 92 -5.19 -0.87 -4.81
CA LEU A 92 -5.20 -0.04 -6.00
C LEU A 92 -3.87 0.70 -6.12
N GLU A 93 -3.57 1.18 -7.31
CA GLU A 93 -2.39 2.02 -7.53
C GLU A 93 -2.69 3.13 -8.53
N VAL A 94 -1.84 4.15 -8.51
CA VAL A 94 -1.93 5.28 -9.45
C VAL A 94 -0.69 5.24 -10.34
N ARG A 95 -0.90 5.09 -11.65
CA ARG A 95 0.18 5.12 -12.64
C ARG A 95 -0.09 6.12 -13.75
N GLU A 96 -1.27 6.71 -13.77
CA GLU A 96 -1.66 7.75 -14.71
C GLU A 96 -2.39 8.85 -13.97
N PRO A 97 -2.39 10.09 -14.50
CA PRO A 97 -3.01 11.21 -13.79
C PRO A 97 -4.46 10.91 -13.41
N ARG A 98 -4.78 11.09 -12.14
CA ARG A 98 -6.14 11.01 -11.60
C ARG A 98 -6.85 9.70 -11.92
N THR A 99 -6.08 8.62 -12.09
CA THR A 99 -6.62 7.32 -12.46
C THR A 99 -6.24 6.30 -11.41
N LEU A 100 -7.25 5.60 -10.87
CA LEU A 100 -7.04 4.50 -9.94
C LEU A 100 -7.17 3.18 -10.69
N ASN A 101 -6.15 2.35 -10.58
CA ASN A 101 -6.16 1.01 -11.15
C ASN A 101 -6.35 -0.01 -10.03
N LEU A 102 -7.42 -0.78 -10.10
CA LEU A 102 -7.64 -1.87 -9.15
C LEU A 102 -6.74 -3.04 -9.52
N LEU A 103 -5.87 -3.44 -8.58
CA LEU A 103 -5.01 -4.59 -8.78
C LEU A 103 -5.70 -5.88 -8.35
N LYS A 104 -6.32 -5.89 -7.16
CA LYS A 104 -7.00 -7.08 -6.67
C LYS A 104 -7.86 -6.75 -5.46
N SER A 105 -8.89 -7.58 -5.23
CA SER A 105 -9.75 -7.52 -4.06
C SER A 105 -9.53 -8.76 -3.19
N PHE A 106 -9.66 -8.59 -1.87
CA PHE A 106 -9.37 -9.65 -0.91
C PHE A 106 -10.45 -9.71 0.18
N LYS A 107 -10.64 -10.89 0.75
CA LYS A 107 -11.60 -11.08 1.82
C LYS A 107 -11.04 -10.72 3.19
N ASN A 108 -9.73 -10.84 3.36
CA ASN A 108 -9.09 -10.53 4.64
C ASN A 108 -7.74 -9.85 4.45
N LEU A 109 -7.26 -9.21 5.52
CA LEU A 109 -6.02 -8.44 5.47
C LEU A 109 -4.78 -9.30 5.34
N ASP A 110 -4.79 -10.52 5.88
CA ASP A 110 -3.69 -11.46 5.72
C ASP A 110 -3.34 -11.63 4.24
N GLU A 111 -4.35 -11.85 3.42
CA GLU A 111 -4.15 -12.06 1.99
C GLU A 111 -3.64 -10.80 1.30
N VAL A 112 -4.07 -9.62 1.76
CA VAL A 112 -3.57 -8.36 1.23
C VAL A 112 -2.05 -8.29 1.36
N PHE A 113 -1.55 -8.53 2.57
CA PHE A 113 -0.12 -8.37 2.82
C PHE A 113 0.71 -9.49 2.23
N LYS A 114 0.14 -10.68 2.06
CA LYS A 114 0.78 -11.74 1.28
C LYS A 114 0.92 -11.34 -0.19
N PHE A 115 -0.09 -10.68 -0.72
CA PHE A 115 -0.04 -10.18 -2.10
C PHE A 115 1.02 -9.09 -2.25
N LEU A 116 1.11 -8.18 -1.28
CA LEU A 116 2.06 -7.08 -1.34
C LEU A 116 3.50 -7.53 -1.12
N ALA A 117 3.71 -8.56 -0.30
CA ALA A 117 5.05 -9.03 0.05
C ALA A 117 5.90 -9.42 -1.17
N PRO A 118 5.39 -10.14 -2.18
CA PRO A 118 6.19 -10.46 -3.36
C PRO A 118 6.69 -9.24 -4.12
N TRP A 119 5.99 -8.10 -4.00
CA TRP A 119 6.43 -6.86 -4.63
C TRP A 119 7.67 -6.30 -3.96
N THR A 120 7.97 -6.74 -2.74
CA THR A 120 9.11 -6.26 -1.96
C THR A 120 10.30 -7.19 -2.04
N THR A 121 10.18 -8.38 -2.64
CA THR A 121 11.30 -9.31 -2.75
C THR A 121 12.27 -8.85 -3.83
N PRO A 122 13.56 -9.02 -3.62
CA PRO A 122 14.53 -8.61 -4.63
C PRO A 122 14.53 -9.49 -5.87
N HIS A 123 13.89 -10.66 -5.81
CA HIS A 123 13.97 -11.66 -6.85
C HIS A 123 12.64 -11.86 -7.52
N GLY A 124 12.45 -11.25 -8.51
CA GLY A 124 11.16 -11.41 -9.22
C GLY A 124 10.72 -12.83 -9.43
N CYS A 125 11.64 -13.20 -8.82
CA CYS A 125 11.47 -14.01 -8.92
C CYS A 125 11.56 -14.82 -8.54
N GLU A 126 11.85 -15.04 -8.43
CA GLU A 126 11.96 -15.74 -8.14
C GLU A 126 12.39 -16.16 -7.67
N LYS A 127 12.98 -16.22 -7.57
CA LYS A 127 13.47 -16.40 -7.43
C LYS A 127 13.94 -15.81 -7.29
N LEU A 128 14.54 -15.48 -7.60
CA LEU A 128 14.77 -14.60 -7.71
C LEU A 128 14.99 -13.91 -7.15
N CYS A 129 15.59 -13.97 -7.08
CA CYS A 129 15.78 -13.13 -6.79
C CYS A 129 16.22 -12.98 -6.08
N ARG A 130 16.81 -13.45 -6.01
CA ARG A 130 17.19 -13.21 -5.55
C ARG A 130 17.76 -12.70 -5.28
N GLU A 131 18.42 -12.84 -5.43
CA GLU A 131 18.84 -12.11 -5.34
C GLU A 131 19.29 -11.49 -5.08
N PRO A 132 20.08 -11.86 -5.10
CA PRO A 132 20.48 -11.00 -5.00
C PRO A 132 20.85 -10.37 -4.84
N PHE A 133 21.72 -10.28 -4.94
CA PHE A 133 21.94 -9.47 -4.88
C PHE A 133 22.19 -9.02 -4.60
N ILE A 134 22.64 -9.34 -4.70
CA ILE A 134 22.71 -8.79 -4.64
C ILE A 134 22.77 -8.18 -4.40
N MET A 135 23.35 -8.29 -4.37
CA MET A 135 23.31 -7.69 -4.30
C MET A 135 23.20 -7.25 -4.24
N LYS A 136 23.40 -7.46 -4.43
CA LYS A 136 23.18 -7.10 -4.52
C LYS A 136 22.96 -6.47 -4.45
N HIS A 137 23.79 -6.69 -4.24
CA HIS A 137 23.60 -6.33 -4.27
C HIS A 137 23.51 -5.89 -4.20
#